data_2f13a49dc4cabed05374ca665d4d265c
#
_entry.id   2f13a49dc4cabed05374ca665d4d265c
#
_cell.length_a   1.000
_cell.length_b   1.000
_cell.length_c   1.000
_cell.angle_alpha   90.00
_cell.angle_beta   90.00
_cell.angle_gamma   90.00
#
_symmetry.space_group_name_H-M   'P 1'
#
loop_
_entity.id
_entity.type
_entity.pdbx_description
1 polymer ?
#
loop_
_entity_poly.entity_id
_entity_poly.type
_entity_poly.pdbx_seq_one_letter_code
_entity_poly.pdbx_strand_id
1 'polypeptide(L)'
;MFKVFAFLKRNSELLSHDEYRAGHIGFHCCNSRRLTGIRGYIVNIWANEGLASKIGPDYKDIIINEPTGFNDLWDGFPQVYFDDAASWKKATTIEPTRATENGLSIDPDWTLSDSGFLFDPVDASLKEFKSNHLKMDEEIIIPVNRPERKVTKIIQFFKKHDFIEELDFRNIMLSSYAKKLSNMEGLKGLTLNFRDHDIDSAIKGFYPDTGWHFSKQGNYERSQFASLWDGAFEMYFNNTDAFKAGRMTSTLNETLTALDRKLFSSVWYVEVDENVIIMPNRDPAPDFYYR
;
A
#
# COMPACT_ATOMS: atom_id res chain seq x y z
N MET A 1 -14.36 6.56 -2.23
CA MET A 1 -13.21 6.84 -3.11
C MET A 1 -12.63 5.55 -3.64
N PHE A 2 -12.02 5.59 -4.82
CA PHE A 2 -11.26 4.48 -5.38
C PHE A 2 -9.82 4.58 -4.89
N LYS A 3 -9.38 3.63 -4.08
CA LYS A 3 -8.03 3.59 -3.51
C LYS A 3 -7.27 2.41 -4.08
N VAL A 4 -6.01 2.62 -4.43
CA VAL A 4 -5.12 1.57 -4.92
C VAL A 4 -3.87 1.51 -4.07
N PHE A 5 -3.49 0.29 -3.65
CA PHE A 5 -2.15 -0.03 -3.16
C PHE A 5 -1.34 -0.57 -4.33
N ALA A 6 -0.28 0.10 -4.69
CA ALA A 6 0.60 -0.32 -5.78
C ALA A 6 1.93 -0.81 -5.20
N PHE A 7 2.03 -2.10 -4.86
CA PHE A 7 3.27 -2.69 -4.38
C PHE A 7 4.29 -2.77 -5.52
N LEU A 8 5.43 -2.16 -5.31
CA LEU A 8 6.50 -2.06 -6.29
C LEU A 8 7.76 -2.75 -5.77
N LYS A 9 8.37 -3.56 -6.63
CA LYS A 9 9.66 -4.20 -6.36
C LYS A 9 10.69 -3.66 -7.36
N ARG A 10 11.76 -3.06 -6.85
CA ARG A 10 12.86 -2.59 -7.68
C ARG A 10 13.58 -3.76 -8.35
N ASN A 11 14.28 -3.47 -9.42
CA ASN A 11 15.32 -4.36 -9.92
C ASN A 11 16.58 -4.20 -9.02
N SER A 12 16.80 -5.18 -8.15
CA SER A 12 17.90 -5.13 -7.18
C SER A 12 19.28 -5.30 -7.77
N GLU A 13 19.40 -5.70 -9.03
CA GLU A 13 20.68 -5.76 -9.76
C GLU A 13 21.13 -4.36 -10.20
N LEU A 14 20.19 -3.43 -10.37
CA LEU A 14 20.45 -2.09 -10.88
C LEU A 14 20.39 -1.02 -9.80
N LEU A 15 19.56 -1.20 -8.78
CA LEU A 15 19.28 -0.17 -7.77
C LEU A 15 19.39 -0.73 -6.36
N SER A 16 20.07 -0.04 -5.50
CA SER A 16 19.96 -0.20 -4.05
C SER A 16 18.60 0.27 -3.56
N HIS A 17 18.22 -0.09 -2.33
CA HIS A 17 16.97 0.38 -1.73
C HIS A 17 16.97 1.91 -1.54
N ASP A 18 18.11 2.51 -1.19
CA ASP A 18 18.23 3.96 -1.03
C ASP A 18 18.10 4.71 -2.36
N GLU A 19 18.66 4.17 -3.44
CA GLU A 19 18.49 4.72 -4.80
C GLU A 19 17.03 4.61 -5.26
N TYR A 20 16.38 3.47 -5.03
CA TYR A 20 14.96 3.32 -5.28
C TYR A 20 14.14 4.37 -4.52
N ARG A 21 14.40 4.53 -3.21
CA ARG A 21 13.75 5.53 -2.37
C ARG A 21 13.92 6.95 -2.91
N ALA A 22 15.16 7.34 -3.19
CA ALA A 22 15.49 8.67 -3.72
C ALA A 22 14.83 8.90 -5.07
N GLY A 23 14.89 7.93 -5.95
CA GLY A 23 14.28 8.00 -7.27
C GLY A 23 12.76 8.05 -7.24
N HIS A 24 12.13 7.21 -6.42
CA HIS A 24 10.68 7.20 -6.30
C HIS A 24 10.15 8.55 -5.80
N ILE A 25 10.70 9.04 -4.68
CA ILE A 25 10.23 10.29 -4.05
C ILE A 25 10.63 11.51 -4.86
N GLY A 26 11.88 11.58 -5.28
CA GLY A 26 12.44 12.77 -5.92
C GLY A 26 12.08 12.92 -7.40
N PHE A 27 11.87 11.82 -8.11
CA PHE A 27 11.62 11.83 -9.55
C PHE A 27 10.24 11.29 -9.92
N HIS A 28 9.94 10.03 -9.64
CA HIS A 28 8.69 9.39 -10.06
C HIS A 28 7.46 10.13 -9.53
N CYS A 29 7.49 10.56 -8.27
CA CYS A 29 6.39 11.32 -7.68
C CYS A 29 6.10 12.64 -8.40
N CYS A 30 7.10 13.26 -9.02
CA CYS A 30 6.91 14.48 -9.80
C CYS A 30 6.01 14.25 -11.02
N ASN A 31 6.07 13.06 -11.59
CA ASN A 31 5.20 12.67 -12.70
C ASN A 31 3.84 12.15 -12.21
N SER A 32 3.85 11.18 -11.30
CA SER A 32 2.61 10.51 -10.86
C SER A 32 1.62 11.46 -10.19
N ARG A 33 2.08 12.48 -9.43
CA ARG A 33 1.20 13.50 -8.86
C ARG A 33 0.45 14.35 -9.90
N ARG A 34 0.83 14.23 -11.17
CA ARG A 34 0.25 14.96 -12.30
C ARG A 34 -0.88 14.19 -12.98
N LEU A 35 -1.23 13.02 -12.53
CA LEU A 35 -2.34 12.26 -13.07
C LEU A 35 -3.66 13.03 -12.92
N THR A 36 -4.39 13.18 -14.01
CA THR A 36 -5.66 13.90 -14.02
C THR A 36 -6.66 13.24 -13.08
N GLY A 37 -7.24 14.04 -12.19
CA GLY A 37 -8.26 13.56 -11.24
C GLY A 37 -7.71 12.86 -10.00
N ILE A 38 -6.39 12.87 -9.78
CA ILE A 38 -5.81 12.31 -8.55
C ILE A 38 -6.24 13.14 -7.33
N ARG A 39 -6.75 12.45 -6.30
CA ARG A 39 -7.28 13.06 -5.07
C ARG A 39 -6.33 12.93 -3.89
N GLY A 40 -5.43 11.97 -3.94
CA GLY A 40 -4.42 11.76 -2.92
C GLY A 40 -3.30 10.87 -3.43
N TYR A 41 -2.10 11.09 -2.89
CA TYR A 41 -0.94 10.29 -3.22
C TYR A 41 0.00 10.21 -2.01
N ILE A 42 0.14 9.01 -1.48
CA ILE A 42 1.03 8.71 -0.35
C ILE A 42 1.98 7.62 -0.80
N VAL A 43 3.27 7.81 -0.56
CA VAL A 43 4.29 6.78 -0.84
C VAL A 43 4.78 6.19 0.47
N ASN A 44 4.54 4.91 0.66
CA ASN A 44 5.06 4.13 1.77
C ASN A 44 6.29 3.38 1.28
N ILE A 45 7.44 3.67 1.85
CA ILE A 45 8.69 2.97 1.56
C ILE A 45 8.98 2.03 2.73
N TRP A 46 9.43 0.83 2.46
CA TRP A 46 9.86 -0.10 3.49
C TRP A 46 10.93 0.53 4.37
N ALA A 47 10.78 0.43 5.69
CA ALA A 47 11.75 1.00 6.63
C ALA A 47 13.04 0.18 6.62
N ASN A 48 14.19 0.86 6.62
CA ASN A 48 15.51 0.21 6.56
C ASN A 48 15.76 -0.75 7.73
N GLU A 49 15.14 -0.50 8.86
CA GLU A 49 15.14 -1.41 10.00
C GLU A 49 13.74 -2.00 10.21
N GLY A 50 13.65 -3.31 10.17
CA GLY A 50 12.38 -4.02 10.32
C GLY A 50 11.77 -3.85 11.73
N LEU A 51 10.45 -3.82 11.81
CA LEU A 51 9.71 -3.64 13.06
C LEU A 51 10.07 -4.73 14.11
N ALA A 52 10.30 -5.97 13.66
CA ALA A 52 10.72 -7.06 14.53
C ALA A 52 12.04 -6.77 15.27
N SER A 53 13.01 -6.12 14.60
CA SER A 53 14.27 -5.69 15.23
C SER A 53 14.04 -4.65 16.32
N LYS A 54 13.19 -3.65 16.04
CA LYS A 54 12.88 -2.54 16.96
C LYS A 54 12.08 -2.99 18.19
N ILE A 55 11.11 -3.89 18.00
CA ILE A 55 10.29 -4.42 19.10
C ILE A 55 11.05 -5.47 19.90
N GLY A 56 11.90 -6.24 19.24
CA GLY A 56 12.65 -7.33 19.85
C GLY A 56 11.83 -8.60 20.09
N PRO A 57 12.15 -9.41 21.14
CA PRO A 57 11.53 -10.72 21.37
C PRO A 57 10.01 -10.70 21.43
N ASP A 58 9.44 -9.62 21.94
CA ASP A 58 7.99 -9.45 22.11
C ASP A 58 7.22 -9.43 20.78
N TYR A 59 7.90 -9.21 19.65
CA TYR A 59 7.26 -9.24 18.33
C TYR A 59 6.53 -10.54 18.04
N LYS A 60 7.09 -11.67 18.52
CA LYS A 60 6.51 -13.00 18.32
C LYS A 60 5.15 -13.18 19.00
N ASP A 61 4.85 -12.39 20.02
CA ASP A 61 3.62 -12.51 20.81
C ASP A 61 2.43 -11.84 20.12
N ILE A 62 2.69 -11.01 19.12
CA ILE A 62 1.66 -10.23 18.41
C ILE A 62 1.42 -10.69 16.96
N ILE A 63 2.14 -11.68 16.48
CA ILE A 63 2.01 -12.20 15.11
C ILE A 63 1.42 -13.61 15.08
N ILE A 64 0.81 -13.96 13.95
CA ILE A 64 0.34 -15.30 13.63
C ILE A 64 0.78 -15.60 12.20
N ASN A 65 1.56 -16.65 12.00
CA ASN A 65 1.94 -17.16 10.68
C ASN A 65 2.36 -16.07 9.67
N GLU A 66 3.27 -15.17 10.07
CA GLU A 66 3.83 -14.18 9.17
C GLU A 66 4.41 -14.86 7.92
N PRO A 67 4.01 -14.46 6.69
CA PRO A 67 4.55 -15.09 5.49
C PRO A 67 6.05 -14.85 5.36
N THR A 68 6.81 -15.93 5.25
CA THR A 68 8.27 -15.85 5.08
C THR A 68 8.63 -15.05 3.83
N GLY A 69 9.51 -14.08 3.97
CA GLY A 69 9.98 -13.26 2.86
C GLY A 69 8.95 -12.26 2.31
N PHE A 70 7.85 -11.98 3.03
CA PHE A 70 6.86 -11.01 2.56
C PHE A 70 7.48 -9.66 2.25
N ASN A 71 8.38 -9.17 3.11
CA ASN A 71 9.07 -7.90 2.91
C ASN A 71 10.05 -7.90 1.73
N ASP A 72 10.46 -9.10 1.25
CA ASP A 72 11.32 -9.22 0.07
C ASP A 72 10.54 -9.11 -1.24
N LEU A 73 9.20 -9.12 -1.18
CA LEU A 73 8.34 -9.05 -2.36
C LEU A 73 8.11 -7.62 -2.86
N TRP A 74 8.51 -6.60 -2.08
CA TRP A 74 8.28 -5.19 -2.41
C TRP A 74 9.30 -4.28 -1.71
N ASP A 75 9.52 -3.09 -2.26
CA ASP A 75 10.38 -2.04 -1.68
C ASP A 75 9.55 -0.84 -1.20
N GLY A 76 8.39 -0.66 -1.78
CA GLY A 76 7.44 0.36 -1.38
C GLY A 76 6.06 0.12 -1.99
N PHE A 77 5.05 0.75 -1.41
CA PHE A 77 3.72 0.77 -2.00
C PHE A 77 3.10 2.17 -1.93
N PRO A 78 3.09 2.86 -3.06
CA PRO A 78 2.28 4.04 -3.19
C PRO A 78 0.79 3.71 -3.02
N GLN A 79 0.09 4.65 -2.42
CA GLN A 79 -1.36 4.68 -2.29
C GLN A 79 -1.87 5.85 -3.13
N VAL A 80 -2.69 5.55 -4.10
CA VAL A 80 -3.32 6.57 -4.93
C VAL A 80 -4.82 6.57 -4.72
N TYR A 81 -5.41 7.76 -4.79
CA TYR A 81 -6.82 7.99 -4.51
C TYR A 81 -7.47 8.73 -5.66
N PHE A 82 -8.63 8.25 -6.09
CA PHE A 82 -9.47 8.86 -7.12
C PHE A 82 -10.91 8.89 -6.64
N ASP A 83 -11.75 9.72 -7.27
CA ASP A 83 -13.17 9.78 -6.90
C ASP A 83 -13.87 8.43 -7.14
N ASP A 84 -13.56 7.79 -8.27
CA ASP A 84 -14.14 6.51 -8.69
C ASP A 84 -13.23 5.71 -9.64
N ALA A 85 -13.68 4.53 -10.03
CA ALA A 85 -12.98 3.67 -10.95
C ALA A 85 -12.86 4.26 -12.37
N ALA A 86 -13.81 5.09 -12.80
CA ALA A 86 -13.77 5.73 -14.11
C ALA A 86 -12.67 6.80 -14.17
N SER A 87 -12.51 7.56 -13.10
CA SER A 87 -11.43 8.55 -12.94
C SER A 87 -10.07 7.87 -12.92
N TRP A 88 -9.93 6.76 -12.20
CA TRP A 88 -8.72 5.93 -12.22
C TRP A 88 -8.41 5.42 -13.62
N LYS A 89 -9.39 4.80 -14.29
CA LYS A 89 -9.23 4.28 -15.65
C LYS A 89 -8.80 5.39 -16.61
N LYS A 90 -9.46 6.55 -16.57
CA LYS A 90 -9.11 7.70 -17.41
C LYS A 90 -7.66 8.15 -17.18
N ALA A 91 -7.24 8.26 -15.92
CA ALA A 91 -5.91 8.71 -15.56
C ALA A 91 -4.80 7.73 -15.97
N THR A 92 -5.10 6.44 -16.00
CA THR A 92 -4.10 5.37 -16.22
C THR A 92 -4.12 4.79 -17.62
N THR A 93 -5.07 5.15 -18.48
CA THR A 93 -5.06 4.74 -19.89
C THR A 93 -3.84 5.32 -20.60
N ILE A 94 -3.02 4.45 -21.17
CA ILE A 94 -1.80 4.83 -21.88
C ILE A 94 -2.16 5.21 -23.32
N GLU A 95 -2.12 6.52 -23.60
CA GLU A 95 -2.34 7.10 -24.92
C GLU A 95 -1.43 8.31 -25.10
N PRO A 96 -1.01 8.65 -26.32
CA PRO A 96 -0.20 9.83 -26.58
C PRO A 96 -0.81 11.13 -26.03
N THR A 97 -2.11 11.31 -26.23
CA THR A 97 -2.87 12.47 -25.69
C THR A 97 -2.80 12.52 -24.16
N ARG A 98 -2.99 11.41 -23.52
CA ARG A 98 -2.89 11.33 -22.04
C ARG A 98 -1.49 11.70 -21.58
N ALA A 99 -0.47 11.16 -22.22
CA ALA A 99 0.91 11.47 -21.87
C ALA A 99 1.17 12.97 -21.94
N THR A 100 0.70 13.64 -22.99
CA THR A 100 0.81 15.09 -23.17
C THR A 100 -0.04 15.86 -22.14
N GLU A 101 -1.30 15.50 -22.00
CA GLU A 101 -2.24 16.17 -21.08
C GLU A 101 -1.80 16.07 -19.62
N ASN A 102 -1.30 14.90 -19.23
CA ASN A 102 -0.82 14.67 -17.88
C ASN A 102 0.64 15.13 -17.70
N GLY A 103 1.31 15.52 -18.77
CA GLY A 103 2.72 15.93 -18.75
C GLY A 103 3.65 14.83 -18.24
N LEU A 104 3.29 13.58 -18.43
CA LEU A 104 4.13 12.43 -18.06
C LEU A 104 5.21 12.20 -19.09
N SER A 105 4.85 12.27 -20.38
CA SER A 105 5.76 12.20 -21.51
C SER A 105 5.08 12.83 -22.72
N ILE A 106 5.85 13.35 -23.64
CA ILE A 106 5.41 13.80 -24.96
C ILE A 106 5.79 12.78 -26.04
N ASP A 107 6.52 11.74 -25.67
CA ASP A 107 6.90 10.68 -26.58
C ASP A 107 5.68 9.81 -26.89
N PRO A 108 5.27 9.66 -28.16
CA PRO A 108 4.15 8.79 -28.53
C PRO A 108 4.43 7.30 -28.20
N ASP A 109 5.68 6.92 -28.11
CA ASP A 109 6.10 5.57 -27.70
C ASP A 109 6.24 5.42 -26.18
N TRP A 110 5.77 6.41 -25.41
CA TRP A 110 5.84 6.39 -23.98
C TRP A 110 5.24 5.10 -23.40
N THR A 111 6.00 4.48 -22.50
CA THR A 111 5.64 3.27 -21.80
C THR A 111 5.78 3.48 -20.29
N LEU A 112 5.43 2.48 -19.52
CA LEU A 112 5.66 2.52 -18.08
C LEU A 112 7.11 2.74 -17.70
N SER A 113 8.05 2.32 -18.53
CA SER A 113 9.46 2.56 -18.30
C SER A 113 9.82 4.04 -18.21
N ASP A 114 9.09 4.91 -18.90
CA ASP A 114 9.33 6.34 -18.80
C ASP A 114 8.88 6.93 -17.47
N SER A 115 7.82 6.40 -16.88
CA SER A 115 7.31 6.83 -15.58
C SER A 115 7.96 6.08 -14.42
N GLY A 116 8.36 4.84 -14.66
CA GLY A 116 8.93 3.94 -13.69
C GLY A 116 10.42 3.69 -13.85
N PHE A 117 11.13 4.44 -14.69
CA PHE A 117 12.48 4.13 -15.14
C PHE A 117 13.50 3.94 -14.01
N LEU A 118 13.27 4.54 -12.85
CA LEU A 118 14.16 4.40 -11.70
C LEU A 118 14.08 3.02 -11.01
N PHE A 119 13.00 2.32 -11.24
CA PHE A 119 12.76 1.00 -10.66
C PHE A 119 12.18 0.02 -11.70
N ASP A 120 11.94 0.49 -12.90
CA ASP A 120 11.50 -0.26 -14.07
C ASP A 120 12.37 0.13 -15.26
N PRO A 121 13.57 -0.42 -15.40
CA PRO A 121 14.52 -0.06 -16.45
C PRO A 121 13.97 -0.36 -17.84
N VAL A 122 14.35 0.46 -18.80
CA VAL A 122 13.86 0.49 -20.18
C VAL A 122 14.40 -0.65 -21.06
N ASP A 123 15.02 -1.63 -20.53
CA ASP A 123 15.61 -2.74 -21.28
C ASP A 123 14.96 -4.09 -20.97
N ALA A 124 15.59 -5.16 -21.40
CA ALA A 124 15.13 -6.51 -21.14
C ALA A 124 14.94 -6.84 -19.65
N SER A 125 15.52 -6.06 -18.75
CA SER A 125 15.36 -6.21 -17.31
C SER A 125 13.98 -5.74 -16.81
N LEU A 126 13.18 -5.08 -17.63
CA LEU A 126 11.79 -4.75 -17.34
C LEU A 126 10.97 -5.97 -16.91
N LYS A 127 11.28 -7.12 -17.45
CA LYS A 127 10.66 -8.37 -17.05
C LYS A 127 10.93 -8.76 -15.59
N GLU A 128 11.96 -8.19 -14.97
CA GLU A 128 12.25 -8.38 -13.57
C GLU A 128 11.51 -7.36 -12.66
N PHE A 129 10.97 -6.29 -13.24
CA PHE A 129 10.14 -5.36 -12.51
C PHE A 129 8.79 -6.00 -12.17
N LYS A 130 8.46 -5.98 -10.89
CA LYS A 130 7.24 -6.58 -10.40
C LYS A 130 6.38 -5.53 -9.70
N SER A 131 5.13 -5.48 -10.05
CA SER A 131 4.17 -4.61 -9.37
C SER A 131 2.82 -5.31 -9.16
N ASN A 132 2.18 -4.99 -8.05
CA ASN A 132 0.84 -5.44 -7.73
C ASN A 132 -0.02 -4.23 -7.39
N HIS A 133 -0.87 -3.84 -8.32
CA HIS A 133 -1.85 -2.77 -8.11
C HIS A 133 -3.15 -3.40 -7.63
N LEU A 134 -3.50 -3.20 -6.39
CA LEU A 134 -4.64 -3.82 -5.74
C LEU A 134 -5.63 -2.75 -5.28
N LYS A 135 -6.87 -2.86 -5.72
CA LYS A 135 -7.95 -2.00 -5.24
C LYS A 135 -8.23 -2.32 -3.77
N MET A 136 -8.43 -1.26 -2.99
CA MET A 136 -8.76 -1.34 -1.57
C MET A 136 -10.08 -0.65 -1.28
N ASP A 137 -10.90 -1.31 -0.47
CA ASP A 137 -12.08 -0.71 0.14
C ASP A 137 -11.67 -0.12 1.49
N GLU A 138 -11.64 1.21 1.58
CA GLU A 138 -11.14 1.94 2.76
C GLU A 138 -12.25 2.33 3.72
N GLU A 139 -12.01 2.07 5.01
CA GLU A 139 -12.83 2.55 6.12
C GLU A 139 -11.97 3.36 7.10
N ILE A 140 -12.26 4.64 7.24
CA ILE A 140 -11.54 5.52 8.17
C ILE A 140 -12.17 5.39 9.54
N ILE A 141 -11.46 4.75 10.48
CA ILE A 141 -11.93 4.53 11.85
C ILE A 141 -11.57 5.73 12.75
N ILE A 142 -10.31 6.17 12.68
CA ILE A 142 -9.81 7.38 13.32
C ILE A 142 -9.14 8.21 12.24
N PRO A 143 -9.65 9.42 11.93
CA PRO A 143 -9.01 10.29 10.96
C PRO A 143 -7.56 10.59 11.32
N VAL A 144 -6.69 10.49 10.33
CA VAL A 144 -5.26 10.72 10.53
C VAL A 144 -4.99 12.22 10.56
N ASN A 145 -4.55 12.72 11.71
CA ASN A 145 -4.01 14.06 11.81
C ASN A 145 -2.49 14.00 11.60
N ARG A 146 -2.03 14.56 10.49
CA ARG A 146 -0.59 14.64 10.18
C ARG A 146 -0.05 15.98 10.65
N PRO A 147 0.62 16.01 11.82
CA PRO A 147 1.30 17.20 12.31
C PRO A 147 2.50 17.56 11.42
N GLU A 148 3.09 18.73 11.59
CA GLU A 148 4.29 19.15 10.85
C GLU A 148 5.48 18.20 11.02
N ARG A 149 5.59 17.54 12.16
CA ARG A 149 6.60 16.48 12.37
C ARG A 149 6.10 15.14 11.85
N LYS A 150 7.02 14.33 11.39
CA LYS A 150 6.76 12.97 10.90
C LYS A 150 6.12 12.10 12.00
N VAL A 151 5.15 11.29 11.59
CA VAL A 151 4.55 10.22 12.38
C VAL A 151 5.09 8.87 11.92
N THR A 152 5.10 7.89 12.79
CA THR A 152 5.41 6.50 12.46
C THR A 152 4.14 5.81 11.99
N LYS A 153 4.22 5.18 10.83
CA LYS A 153 3.13 4.40 10.27
C LYS A 153 3.47 2.92 10.34
N ILE A 154 2.56 2.17 10.95
CA ILE A 154 2.65 0.72 11.06
C ILE A 154 1.47 0.11 10.33
N ILE A 155 1.75 -0.84 9.47
CA ILE A 155 0.75 -1.58 8.73
C ILE A 155 0.59 -2.94 9.39
N GLN A 156 -0.63 -3.26 9.83
CA GLN A 156 -1.00 -4.61 10.24
C GLN A 156 -1.66 -5.30 9.05
N PHE A 157 -0.94 -6.20 8.40
CA PHE A 157 -1.54 -7.08 7.40
C PHE A 157 -2.25 -8.24 8.08
N PHE A 158 -3.34 -8.70 7.47
CA PHE A 158 -4.08 -9.86 7.96
C PHE A 158 -4.62 -10.71 6.81
N LYS A 159 -4.74 -12.00 7.10
CA LYS A 159 -5.48 -12.97 6.29
C LYS A 159 -6.54 -13.62 7.18
N LYS A 160 -7.79 -13.58 6.76
CA LYS A 160 -8.88 -14.22 7.51
C LYS A 160 -8.78 -15.75 7.48
N HIS A 161 -9.44 -16.41 8.40
CA HIS A 161 -9.67 -17.83 8.27
C HIS A 161 -10.64 -18.15 7.13
N ASP A 162 -10.36 -19.20 6.36
CA ASP A 162 -11.18 -19.57 5.20
C ASP A 162 -12.62 -19.97 5.57
N PHE A 163 -12.84 -20.43 6.82
CA PHE A 163 -14.17 -20.79 7.32
C PHE A 163 -15.06 -19.60 7.72
N ILE A 164 -14.54 -18.38 7.71
CA ILE A 164 -15.34 -17.18 8.03
C ILE A 164 -15.82 -16.57 6.71
N GLU A 165 -17.14 -16.43 6.58
CA GLU A 165 -17.73 -15.78 5.42
C GLU A 165 -17.32 -14.31 5.34
N GLU A 166 -17.13 -13.80 4.12
CA GLU A 166 -16.61 -12.46 3.87
C GLU A 166 -17.44 -11.35 4.54
N LEU A 167 -18.77 -11.43 4.42
CA LEU A 167 -19.65 -10.42 5.01
C LEU A 167 -19.59 -10.43 6.54
N ASP A 168 -19.55 -11.61 7.14
CA ASP A 168 -19.45 -11.76 8.60
C ASP A 168 -18.10 -11.25 9.09
N PHE A 169 -17.03 -11.56 8.35
CA PHE A 169 -15.71 -11.07 8.65
C PHE A 169 -15.65 -9.54 8.64
N ARG A 170 -16.11 -8.90 7.58
CA ARG A 170 -16.16 -7.42 7.47
C ARG A 170 -16.99 -6.80 8.61
N ASN A 171 -18.12 -7.36 8.92
CA ASN A 171 -18.98 -6.89 10.03
C ASN A 171 -18.25 -6.99 11.38
N ILE A 172 -17.56 -8.09 11.67
CA ILE A 172 -16.80 -8.26 12.91
C ILE A 172 -15.62 -7.29 12.96
N MET A 173 -14.91 -7.13 11.85
CA MET A 173 -13.78 -6.20 11.75
C MET A 173 -14.19 -4.76 12.09
N LEU A 174 -15.31 -4.28 11.55
CA LEU A 174 -15.81 -2.92 11.79
C LEU A 174 -16.48 -2.76 13.16
N SER A 175 -17.35 -3.69 13.55
CA SER A 175 -18.17 -3.56 14.76
C SER A 175 -17.41 -3.89 16.05
N SER A 176 -16.38 -4.72 15.99
CA SER A 176 -15.70 -5.25 17.17
C SER A 176 -14.18 -5.01 17.13
N TYR A 177 -13.48 -5.56 16.12
CA TYR A 177 -12.01 -5.54 16.09
C TYR A 177 -11.45 -4.12 16.01
N ALA A 178 -11.91 -3.31 15.04
CA ALA A 178 -11.47 -1.93 14.86
C ALA A 178 -11.76 -1.07 16.10
N LYS A 179 -12.90 -1.29 16.77
CA LYS A 179 -13.23 -0.61 18.03
C LYS A 179 -12.30 -0.98 19.18
N LYS A 180 -11.86 -2.23 19.25
CA LYS A 180 -10.84 -2.64 20.24
C LYS A 180 -9.49 -2.03 19.92
N LEU A 181 -9.09 -2.09 18.65
CA LEU A 181 -7.84 -1.53 18.18
C LEU A 181 -7.78 -0.01 18.39
N SER A 182 -8.90 0.70 18.23
CA SER A 182 -8.97 2.16 18.44
C SER A 182 -8.74 2.60 19.90
N ASN A 183 -8.79 1.67 20.85
CA ASN A 183 -8.45 1.93 22.27
C ASN A 183 -6.95 1.80 22.54
N MET A 184 -6.13 1.54 21.54
CA MET A 184 -4.68 1.43 21.71
C MET A 184 -4.11 2.78 22.13
N GLU A 185 -3.37 2.80 23.25
CA GLU A 185 -2.72 4.00 23.75
C GLU A 185 -1.71 4.55 22.74
N GLY A 186 -1.70 5.86 22.56
CA GLY A 186 -0.79 6.52 21.62
C GLY A 186 -1.19 6.47 20.15
N LEU A 187 -2.28 5.78 19.81
CA LEU A 187 -2.80 5.72 18.42
C LEU A 187 -3.31 7.11 17.98
N LYS A 188 -2.83 7.58 16.82
CA LYS A 188 -3.12 8.91 16.25
C LYS A 188 -4.02 8.86 15.02
N GLY A 189 -4.18 7.71 14.45
CA GLY A 189 -5.03 7.47 13.29
C GLY A 189 -5.15 5.98 13.03
N LEU A 190 -6.27 5.58 12.46
CA LEU A 190 -6.57 4.19 12.16
C LEU A 190 -7.43 4.11 10.91
N THR A 191 -6.92 3.41 9.91
CA THR A 191 -7.64 3.14 8.67
C THR A 191 -7.65 1.65 8.41
N LEU A 192 -8.80 1.08 8.10
CA LEU A 192 -8.96 -0.30 7.68
C LEU A 192 -9.10 -0.35 6.16
N ASN A 193 -8.39 -1.25 5.53
CA ASN A 193 -8.43 -1.47 4.10
C ASN A 193 -8.71 -2.95 3.84
N PHE A 194 -9.80 -3.26 3.16
CA PHE A 194 -10.07 -4.59 2.64
C PHE A 194 -9.60 -4.67 1.19
N ARG A 195 -8.85 -5.71 0.86
CA ARG A 195 -8.39 -5.94 -0.50
C ARG A 195 -9.55 -6.45 -1.37
N ASP A 196 -9.70 -5.89 -2.57
CA ASP A 196 -10.62 -6.44 -3.58
C ASP A 196 -10.13 -7.83 -4.04
N HIS A 197 -11.05 -8.76 -4.18
CA HIS A 197 -10.73 -10.11 -4.67
C HIS A 197 -10.35 -10.13 -6.14
N ASP A 198 -10.87 -9.19 -6.95
CA ASP A 198 -10.44 -9.01 -8.34
C ASP A 198 -9.10 -8.29 -8.38
N ILE A 199 -8.02 -9.06 -8.48
CA ILE A 199 -6.65 -8.56 -8.54
C ILE A 199 -6.34 -7.79 -9.83
N ASP A 200 -7.22 -7.83 -10.81
CA ASP A 200 -7.05 -7.15 -12.10
C ASP A 200 -7.78 -5.81 -12.15
N SER A 201 -8.69 -5.55 -11.21
CA SER A 201 -9.54 -4.35 -11.19
C SER A 201 -8.78 -3.02 -11.21
N ALA A 202 -7.59 -2.98 -10.61
CA ALA A 202 -6.75 -1.78 -10.55
C ALA A 202 -5.62 -1.75 -11.59
N ILE A 203 -5.22 -2.90 -12.13
CA ILE A 203 -4.07 -2.98 -13.04
C ILE A 203 -4.48 -3.04 -14.51
N LYS A 204 -5.70 -3.49 -14.78
CA LYS A 204 -6.23 -3.62 -16.13
C LYS A 204 -6.36 -2.26 -16.81
N GLY A 205 -5.73 -2.12 -17.96
CA GLY A 205 -5.66 -0.86 -18.71
C GLY A 205 -4.51 0.07 -18.28
N PHE A 206 -3.80 -0.26 -17.19
CA PHE A 206 -2.59 0.45 -16.80
C PHE A 206 -1.36 -0.12 -17.52
N TYR A 207 -1.25 -1.45 -17.56
CA TYR A 207 -0.23 -2.15 -18.32
C TYR A 207 -0.80 -2.72 -19.63
N PRO A 208 0.01 -2.87 -20.68
CA PRO A 208 -0.40 -3.55 -21.90
C PRO A 208 -0.83 -4.99 -21.62
N ASP A 209 -1.89 -5.45 -22.29
CA ASP A 209 -2.39 -6.82 -22.14
C ASP A 209 -1.34 -7.89 -22.51
N THR A 210 -0.36 -7.52 -23.32
CA THR A 210 0.78 -8.37 -23.71
C THR A 210 1.95 -8.31 -22.72
N GLY A 211 1.87 -7.42 -21.71
CA GLY A 211 2.93 -7.23 -20.73
C GLY A 211 3.08 -8.41 -19.76
N TRP A 212 4.17 -8.41 -19.02
CA TRP A 212 4.45 -9.45 -18.03
C TRP A 212 3.29 -9.66 -17.05
N HIS A 213 2.62 -8.57 -16.63
CA HIS A 213 1.53 -8.61 -15.65
C HIS A 213 0.37 -9.52 -16.03
N PHE A 214 0.11 -9.69 -17.35
CA PHE A 214 -0.95 -10.54 -17.88
C PHE A 214 -0.41 -11.85 -18.50
N SER A 215 0.90 -12.06 -18.47
CA SER A 215 1.50 -13.35 -18.80
C SER A 215 1.07 -14.43 -17.81
N LYS A 216 1.21 -15.69 -18.17
CA LYS A 216 0.93 -16.83 -17.27
C LYS A 216 1.75 -16.73 -15.98
N GLN A 217 3.03 -16.36 -16.08
CA GLN A 217 3.92 -16.20 -14.93
C GLN A 217 3.53 -14.99 -14.08
N GLY A 218 3.27 -13.83 -14.70
CA GLY A 218 2.86 -12.63 -13.99
C GLY A 218 1.54 -12.81 -13.24
N ASN A 219 0.54 -13.40 -13.88
CA ASN A 219 -0.73 -13.73 -13.23
C ASN A 219 -0.53 -14.69 -12.05
N TYR A 220 0.31 -15.70 -12.20
CA TYR A 220 0.62 -16.62 -11.10
C TYR A 220 1.26 -15.89 -9.91
N GLU A 221 2.32 -15.12 -10.16
CA GLU A 221 3.03 -14.41 -9.08
C GLU A 221 2.15 -13.37 -8.38
N ARG A 222 1.34 -12.63 -9.14
CA ARG A 222 0.37 -11.67 -8.57
C ARG A 222 -0.70 -12.37 -7.73
N SER A 223 -1.21 -13.50 -8.20
CA SER A 223 -2.17 -14.32 -7.44
C SER A 223 -1.55 -14.86 -6.15
N GLN A 224 -0.30 -15.33 -6.21
CA GLN A 224 0.42 -15.78 -5.01
C GLN A 224 0.59 -14.64 -4.01
N PHE A 225 1.03 -13.45 -4.45
CA PHE A 225 1.14 -12.28 -3.58
C PHE A 225 -0.20 -11.90 -2.94
N ALA A 226 -1.26 -11.83 -3.74
CA ALA A 226 -2.60 -11.50 -3.26
C ALA A 226 -3.15 -12.57 -2.30
N SER A 227 -2.76 -13.85 -2.46
CA SER A 227 -3.22 -14.91 -1.56
C SER A 227 -2.65 -14.86 -0.15
N LEU A 228 -1.60 -14.05 0.08
CA LEU A 228 -0.96 -13.95 1.40
C LEU A 228 -1.78 -13.15 2.41
N TRP A 229 -2.65 -12.26 1.96
CA TRP A 229 -3.39 -11.33 2.83
C TRP A 229 -4.71 -10.88 2.22
N ASP A 230 -5.67 -10.49 3.06
CA ASP A 230 -7.01 -10.04 2.66
C ASP A 230 -7.26 -8.57 2.96
N GLY A 231 -6.40 -7.96 3.76
CA GLY A 231 -6.52 -6.55 4.08
C GLY A 231 -5.43 -6.06 5.02
N ALA A 232 -5.51 -4.78 5.35
CA ALA A 232 -4.54 -4.15 6.23
C ALA A 232 -5.13 -3.02 7.06
N PHE A 233 -4.69 -2.89 8.30
CA PHE A 233 -4.83 -1.66 9.06
C PHE A 233 -3.61 -0.77 8.87
N GLU A 234 -3.87 0.50 8.68
CA GLU A 234 -2.87 1.55 8.75
C GLU A 234 -3.00 2.23 10.11
N MET A 235 -1.96 2.14 10.93
CA MET A 235 -1.91 2.68 12.27
C MET A 235 -0.83 3.75 12.39
N TYR A 236 -1.13 4.84 13.05
CA TYR A 236 -0.25 5.99 13.15
C TYR A 236 0.10 6.30 14.62
N PHE A 237 1.39 6.49 14.89
CA PHE A 237 1.93 6.74 16.23
C PHE A 237 2.99 7.85 16.19
N ASN A 238 3.37 8.38 17.35
CA ASN A 238 4.49 9.31 17.42
C ASN A 238 5.83 8.62 17.08
N ASN A 239 6.00 7.38 17.46
CA ASN A 239 7.17 6.54 17.21
C ASN A 239 6.84 5.06 17.45
N THR A 240 7.78 4.17 17.16
CA THR A 240 7.63 2.71 17.33
C THR A 240 7.46 2.30 18.79
N ASP A 241 8.08 3.02 19.73
CA ASP A 241 7.92 2.74 21.17
C ASP A 241 6.48 2.99 21.65
N ALA A 242 5.81 4.01 21.08
CA ALA A 242 4.40 4.26 21.38
C ALA A 242 3.50 3.12 20.85
N PHE A 243 3.80 2.56 19.68
CA PHE A 243 3.12 1.37 19.19
C PHE A 243 3.38 0.18 20.12
N LYS A 244 4.64 -0.09 20.47
CA LYS A 244 5.02 -1.18 21.37
C LYS A 244 4.28 -1.06 22.70
N ALA A 245 4.33 0.10 23.34
CA ALA A 245 3.65 0.36 24.61
C ALA A 245 2.13 0.13 24.50
N GLY A 246 1.48 0.69 23.47
CA GLY A 246 0.04 0.56 23.27
C GLY A 246 -0.39 -0.87 22.95
N ARG A 247 0.34 -1.58 22.05
CA ARG A 247 0.00 -2.94 21.63
C ARG A 247 0.25 -3.99 22.72
N MET A 248 1.26 -3.74 23.58
CA MET A 248 1.71 -4.67 24.60
C MET A 248 1.12 -4.40 26.00
N THR A 249 0.23 -3.43 26.16
CA THR A 249 -0.53 -3.24 27.41
C THR A 249 -1.32 -4.50 27.70
N SER A 250 -1.11 -5.12 28.86
CA SER A 250 -1.52 -6.49 29.18
C SER A 250 -3.00 -6.80 28.83
N THR A 251 -3.92 -5.99 29.28
CA THR A 251 -5.37 -6.20 29.04
C THR A 251 -5.75 -6.11 27.58
N LEU A 252 -5.20 -5.14 26.84
CA LEU A 252 -5.49 -4.98 25.42
C LEU A 252 -4.81 -6.07 24.59
N ASN A 253 -3.57 -6.41 24.93
CA ASN A 253 -2.82 -7.47 24.28
C ASN A 253 -3.54 -8.81 24.36
N GLU A 254 -3.99 -9.22 25.54
CA GLU A 254 -4.76 -10.44 25.73
C GLU A 254 -6.03 -10.45 24.88
N THR A 255 -6.78 -9.33 24.90
CA THR A 255 -8.02 -9.18 24.12
C THR A 255 -7.76 -9.25 22.63
N LEU A 256 -6.77 -8.51 22.11
CA LEU A 256 -6.46 -8.51 20.68
C LEU A 256 -5.90 -9.86 20.24
N THR A 257 -5.01 -10.46 21.02
CA THR A 257 -4.45 -11.78 20.68
C THR A 257 -5.53 -12.88 20.63
N ALA A 258 -6.52 -12.82 21.50
CA ALA A 258 -7.65 -13.74 21.45
C ALA A 258 -8.51 -13.52 20.19
N LEU A 259 -8.73 -12.27 19.79
CA LEU A 259 -9.45 -11.91 18.56
C LEU A 259 -8.63 -12.28 17.31
N ASP A 260 -7.33 -12.03 17.34
CA ASP A 260 -6.41 -12.36 16.24
C ASP A 260 -6.50 -13.86 15.92
N ARG A 261 -6.39 -14.72 16.93
CA ARG A 261 -6.50 -16.19 16.77
C ARG A 261 -7.86 -16.64 16.27
N LYS A 262 -8.92 -15.90 16.60
CA LYS A 262 -10.29 -16.23 16.18
C LYS A 262 -10.56 -15.83 14.73
N LEU A 263 -9.98 -14.70 14.28
CA LEU A 263 -10.34 -14.08 13.01
C LEU A 263 -9.33 -14.38 11.91
N PHE A 264 -8.04 -14.50 12.25
CA PHE A 264 -6.98 -14.54 11.27
C PHE A 264 -6.23 -15.85 11.24
N SER A 265 -6.01 -16.34 10.03
CA SER A 265 -5.03 -17.41 9.75
C SER A 265 -3.60 -16.85 9.73
N SER A 266 -3.44 -15.56 9.42
CA SER A 266 -2.17 -14.85 9.47
C SER A 266 -2.39 -13.39 9.89
N VAL A 267 -1.50 -12.86 10.74
CA VAL A 267 -1.42 -11.44 11.08
C VAL A 267 0.03 -11.07 11.38
N TRP A 268 0.50 -9.97 10.81
CA TRP A 268 1.85 -9.45 11.02
C TRP A 268 1.91 -7.95 10.82
N TYR A 269 3.04 -7.34 11.18
CA TYR A 269 3.19 -5.89 11.19
C TYR A 269 4.43 -5.46 10.43
N VAL A 270 4.32 -4.36 9.69
CA VAL A 270 5.42 -3.75 8.96
C VAL A 270 5.46 -2.26 9.26
N GLU A 271 6.62 -1.73 9.60
CA GLU A 271 6.82 -0.29 9.67
C GLU A 271 7.20 0.25 8.29
N VAL A 272 6.56 1.32 7.90
CA VAL A 272 6.84 2.03 6.65
C VAL A 272 7.13 3.49 6.89
N ASP A 273 7.95 4.04 6.01
CA ASP A 273 8.26 5.44 5.95
C ASP A 273 7.24 6.15 5.04
N GLU A 274 6.26 6.83 5.65
CA GLU A 274 5.21 7.52 4.92
C GLU A 274 5.71 8.84 4.35
N ASN A 275 5.50 9.05 3.05
CA ASN A 275 5.78 10.30 2.36
C ASN A 275 4.49 10.78 1.68
N VAL A 276 3.92 11.87 2.20
CA VAL A 276 2.68 12.45 1.65
C VAL A 276 3.03 13.38 0.51
N ILE A 277 2.69 12.97 -0.71
CA ILE A 277 2.92 13.75 -1.93
C ILE A 277 1.70 14.63 -2.22
N ILE A 278 0.50 14.06 -2.06
CA ILE A 278 -0.79 14.74 -2.12
C ILE A 278 -1.61 14.29 -0.94
N MET A 279 -2.07 15.23 -0.12
CA MET A 279 -2.93 14.91 1.02
C MET A 279 -4.26 14.31 0.52
N PRO A 280 -4.60 13.08 0.93
CA PRO A 280 -5.88 12.47 0.57
C PRO A 280 -7.06 13.30 1.11
N ASN A 281 -8.19 13.25 0.40
CA ASN A 281 -9.44 13.91 0.81
C ASN A 281 -9.33 15.43 1.01
N ARG A 282 -8.36 16.07 0.39
CA ARG A 282 -8.26 17.53 0.42
C ARG A 282 -9.47 18.14 -0.29
N ASP A 283 -10.10 19.10 0.37
CA ASP A 283 -11.19 19.89 -0.21
C ASP A 283 -10.80 21.38 -0.19
N PRO A 284 -10.80 22.09 -1.33
CA PRO A 284 -11.04 21.53 -2.67
C PRO A 284 -9.95 20.56 -3.10
N ALA A 285 -10.30 19.70 -4.07
CA ALA A 285 -9.33 18.82 -4.70
C ALA A 285 -8.11 19.62 -5.15
N PRO A 286 -6.89 19.07 -4.97
CA PRO A 286 -5.71 19.76 -5.45
C PRO A 286 -5.81 19.96 -6.95
N ASP A 287 -5.67 21.21 -7.37
CA ASP A 287 -5.60 21.57 -8.76
C ASP A 287 -4.13 21.54 -9.18
N PHE A 288 -3.65 20.36 -9.59
CA PHE A 288 -2.32 20.20 -10.16
C PHE A 288 -2.39 20.52 -11.63
N TYR A 289 -1.99 21.69 -11.94
CA TYR A 289 -2.08 22.27 -13.25
C TYR A 289 -1.09 21.68 -14.21
N TYR A 290 -1.65 21.17 -15.22
CA TYR A 290 -0.97 20.92 -16.47
C TYR A 290 -1.69 21.73 -17.49
N ARG A 291 -1.41 22.97 -17.44
CA ARG A 291 -1.80 23.94 -18.45
C ARG A 291 -0.73 24.01 -19.50
#